data_b56cda9f375134c444314611a6c31063
#
_entry.id   b56cda9f375134c444314611a6c31063
#
_cell.length_a   1.000
_cell.length_b   1.000
_cell.length_c   1.000
_cell.angle_alpha   90.00
_cell.angle_beta   90.00
_cell.angle_gamma   90.00
#
_symmetry.space_group_name_H-M   'P 1'
#
loop_
_entity.id
_entity.type
_entity.pdbx_description
1 polymer ?
#
loop_
_entity_poly.entity_id
_entity_poly.type
_entity_poly.pdbx_seq_one_letter_code
_entity_poly.pdbx_strand_id
1 'polypeptide(L)'
;MARLKIDNHTARALWLGSHGLVHAPTGPLDTPQLIKQLGFVQLDTIQVVSRAHHHILWSRNQNYREHMLDPLLRSTRQVFEHFTHDASVLPMEFLPMWQRQFSRKKAQVGRSNWFGKYLEPELIDEVLRRIGEHGPLSTKDFETKISGEKTMWKRPPHKMVLDYLWYSGELATSHRDGFTKYYDLAERVYPQDMAKLSDTEQITQLCRTAVNRIGFGTLGEIHKFWEACERAEVQSWWTSDAKNLIETEIQGADGSWTKAVACADIEERIRTLQTPTSRLRILNPFDPAIRDRKRLARLFGFDYTVEMFVPAMKRKWGYYIYPLLEGNRMVGRIEVKGDRAKDTLTLTKFWTEDTRLRTKQRTDKLEAELKRLAKLAGLREVIWALE
;
A
#
# COMPACT_ATOMS: atom_id res chain seq x y z
N MET A 1 9.66 -21.04 27.94
CA MET A 1 9.92 -19.62 28.33
C MET A 1 8.62 -18.88 28.43
N ALA A 2 8.48 -17.86 29.30
CA ALA A 2 7.31 -17.01 29.30
C ALA A 2 7.28 -16.18 28.02
N ARG A 3 6.07 -16.02 27.43
CA ARG A 3 5.91 -15.17 26.23
C ARG A 3 6.11 -13.69 26.61
N LEU A 4 6.76 -12.96 25.71
CA LEU A 4 6.89 -11.50 25.85
C LEU A 4 5.50 -10.86 25.76
N LYS A 5 5.08 -10.13 26.78
CA LYS A 5 3.80 -9.40 26.77
C LYS A 5 4.01 -7.95 26.34
N ILE A 6 3.27 -7.53 25.32
CA ILE A 6 3.30 -6.16 24.81
C ILE A 6 1.92 -5.53 25.03
N ASP A 7 1.86 -4.53 25.92
CA ASP A 7 0.64 -3.80 26.19
C ASP A 7 0.15 -3.00 24.98
N ASN A 8 -1.12 -2.60 24.98
CA ASN A 8 -1.75 -1.95 23.85
C ASN A 8 -1.11 -0.59 23.48
N HIS A 9 -0.65 0.18 24.46
CA HIS A 9 0.00 1.46 24.19
C HIS A 9 1.31 1.26 23.43
N THR A 10 2.16 0.36 23.92
CA THR A 10 3.43 -0.04 23.31
C THR A 10 3.20 -0.65 21.91
N ALA A 11 2.20 -1.53 21.78
CA ALA A 11 1.87 -2.17 20.49
C ALA A 11 1.47 -1.15 19.42
N ARG A 12 0.66 -0.14 19.76
CA ARG A 12 0.30 0.95 18.83
C ARG A 12 1.52 1.78 18.43
N ALA A 13 2.37 2.13 19.38
CA ALA A 13 3.56 2.94 19.10
C ALA A 13 4.55 2.17 18.20
N LEU A 14 4.77 0.86 18.45
CA LEU A 14 5.56 -0.02 17.56
C LEU A 14 4.98 -0.07 16.15
N TRP A 15 3.65 -0.23 16.04
CA TRP A 15 2.97 -0.25 14.75
C TRP A 15 3.15 1.06 13.97
N LEU A 16 2.98 2.20 14.65
CA LEU A 16 3.18 3.51 14.04
C LEU A 16 4.64 3.75 13.67
N GLY A 17 5.58 3.29 14.50
CA GLY A 17 7.02 3.35 14.24
C GLY A 17 7.40 2.58 12.98
N SER A 18 6.94 1.34 12.86
CA SER A 18 7.14 0.49 11.66
C SER A 18 6.61 1.14 10.39
N HIS A 19 5.55 1.95 10.50
CA HIS A 19 4.92 2.64 9.37
C HIS A 19 5.38 4.09 9.18
N GLY A 20 6.43 4.55 9.87
CA GLY A 20 6.98 5.91 9.71
C GLY A 20 6.04 7.02 10.21
N LEU A 21 5.16 6.71 11.18
CA LEU A 21 4.14 7.64 11.68
C LEU A 21 4.42 8.20 13.09
N VAL A 22 5.54 7.83 13.70
CA VAL A 22 5.93 8.30 15.05
C VAL A 22 6.45 9.73 15.02
N HIS A 23 7.32 10.04 14.05
CA HIS A 23 7.95 11.36 13.96
C HIS A 23 7.06 12.40 13.28
N ALA A 24 7.36 13.69 13.51
CA ALA A 24 6.78 14.76 12.70
C ALA A 24 7.15 14.54 11.21
N PRO A 25 6.23 14.76 10.25
CA PRO A 25 6.46 14.50 8.83
C PRO A 25 7.29 15.62 8.18
N THR A 26 8.45 15.91 8.75
CA THR A 26 9.35 16.99 8.35
C THR A 26 10.80 16.51 8.39
N GLY A 27 11.73 17.29 7.88
CA GLY A 27 13.16 16.96 7.84
C GLY A 27 13.61 16.39 6.48
N PRO A 28 14.84 15.86 6.40
CA PRO A 28 15.37 15.26 5.19
C PRO A 28 14.45 14.17 4.65
N LEU A 29 14.31 14.09 3.33
CA LEU A 29 13.49 13.09 2.66
C LEU A 29 14.38 12.12 1.89
N ASP A 30 14.24 10.85 2.18
CA ASP A 30 14.73 9.74 1.39
C ASP A 30 13.51 8.90 0.94
N THR A 31 13.02 9.15 -0.27
CA THR A 31 11.83 8.48 -0.80
C THR A 31 12.04 6.97 -0.99
N PRO A 32 13.17 6.46 -1.54
CA PRO A 32 13.47 5.04 -1.60
C PRO A 32 13.45 4.37 -0.23
N GLN A 33 14.13 4.94 0.75
CA GLN A 33 14.16 4.40 2.11
C GLN A 33 12.76 4.38 2.76
N LEU A 34 11.94 5.38 2.48
CA LEU A 34 10.56 5.41 2.95
C LEU A 34 9.72 4.28 2.35
N ILE A 35 9.84 4.04 1.03
CA ILE A 35 9.17 2.91 0.36
C ILE A 35 9.67 1.58 0.92
N LYS A 36 10.98 1.46 1.16
CA LYS A 36 11.61 0.28 1.77
C LYS A 36 11.07 0.03 3.19
N GLN A 37 10.94 1.06 4.00
CA GLN A 37 10.37 0.97 5.36
C GLN A 37 8.93 0.45 5.31
N LEU A 38 8.10 0.96 4.40
CA LEU A 38 6.71 0.52 4.23
C LEU A 38 6.60 -0.89 3.63
N GLY A 39 7.59 -1.31 2.83
CA GLY A 39 7.63 -2.55 2.09
C GLY A 39 6.99 -2.45 0.71
N PHE A 40 5.88 -1.76 0.62
CA PHE A 40 5.20 -1.41 -0.64
C PHE A 40 4.34 -0.16 -0.48
N VAL A 41 4.00 0.46 -1.61
CA VAL A 41 3.06 1.59 -1.67
C VAL A 41 2.04 1.31 -2.76
N GLN A 42 0.76 1.18 -2.38
CA GLN A 42 -0.33 0.89 -3.32
C GLN A 42 -0.51 2.02 -4.32
N LEU A 43 -0.55 1.67 -5.60
CA LEU A 43 -0.93 2.56 -6.69
C LEU A 43 -2.45 2.50 -6.90
N ASP A 44 -3.08 3.66 -6.95
CA ASP A 44 -4.51 3.75 -7.21
C ASP A 44 -4.82 4.89 -8.18
N THR A 45 -5.82 4.68 -9.04
CA THR A 45 -6.28 5.67 -10.02
C THR A 45 -7.14 6.76 -9.40
N ILE A 46 -7.78 6.46 -8.26
CA ILE A 46 -8.72 7.38 -7.62
C ILE A 46 -7.98 8.59 -7.06
N GLN A 47 -8.45 9.76 -7.45
CA GLN A 47 -7.87 11.04 -7.10
C GLN A 47 -8.96 11.97 -6.53
N VAL A 48 -9.41 11.67 -5.30
CA VAL A 48 -10.37 12.54 -4.62
C VAL A 48 -9.69 13.86 -4.20
N VAL A 49 -8.49 13.79 -3.66
CA VAL A 49 -7.62 14.93 -3.36
C VAL A 49 -6.28 14.74 -4.07
N SER A 50 -5.49 13.77 -3.66
CA SER A 50 -4.27 13.27 -4.31
C SER A 50 -4.38 11.76 -4.44
N ARG A 51 -3.66 11.13 -5.40
CA ARG A 51 -3.65 9.67 -5.52
C ARG A 51 -3.07 9.02 -4.26
N ALA A 52 -3.51 7.81 -3.96
CA ALA A 52 -3.17 7.10 -2.72
C ALA A 52 -1.67 7.06 -2.45
N HIS A 53 -0.86 6.64 -3.43
CA HIS A 53 0.61 6.51 -3.28
C HIS A 53 1.29 7.84 -2.93
N HIS A 54 0.86 8.93 -3.52
CA HIS A 54 1.41 10.25 -3.21
C HIS A 54 1.01 10.71 -1.81
N HIS A 55 -0.26 10.51 -1.42
CA HIS A 55 -0.71 10.85 -0.07
C HIS A 55 -0.05 9.98 1.01
N ILE A 56 0.15 8.67 0.76
CA ILE A 56 0.84 7.76 1.67
C ILE A 56 2.27 8.24 1.93
N LEU A 57 3.04 8.54 0.89
CA LEU A 57 4.42 9.02 1.02
C LEU A 57 4.48 10.39 1.70
N TRP A 58 3.63 11.32 1.29
CA TRP A 58 3.55 12.66 1.86
C TRP A 58 3.15 12.65 3.34
N SER A 59 2.27 11.76 3.77
CA SER A 59 1.87 11.69 5.18
C SER A 59 3.01 11.31 6.11
N ARG A 60 4.12 10.74 5.61
CA ARG A 60 5.35 10.44 6.36
C ARG A 60 6.35 11.58 6.30
N ASN A 61 6.45 12.25 5.15
CA ASN A 61 7.33 13.42 5.00
C ASN A 61 6.70 14.43 4.02
N GLN A 62 6.34 15.59 4.54
CA GLN A 62 5.64 16.63 3.78
C GLN A 62 6.54 17.43 2.83
N ASN A 63 7.84 17.09 2.74
CA ASN A 63 8.73 17.51 1.67
C ASN A 63 8.55 16.70 0.38
N TYR A 64 7.85 15.56 0.45
CA TYR A 64 7.52 14.75 -0.73
C TYR A 64 6.67 15.54 -1.74
N ARG A 65 6.98 15.35 -3.03
CA ARG A 65 6.22 15.86 -4.18
C ARG A 65 5.95 14.75 -5.17
N GLU A 66 4.83 14.83 -5.90
CA GLU A 66 4.36 13.75 -6.78
C GLU A 66 5.39 13.35 -7.84
N HIS A 67 6.13 14.34 -8.41
CA HIS A 67 7.16 14.07 -9.42
C HIS A 67 8.39 13.30 -8.89
N MET A 68 8.56 13.14 -7.57
CA MET A 68 9.71 12.44 -6.98
C MET A 68 9.63 10.92 -7.11
N LEU A 69 8.45 10.36 -7.41
CA LEU A 69 8.28 8.91 -7.55
C LEU A 69 8.69 8.41 -8.95
N ASP A 70 8.37 9.16 -10.01
CA ASP A 70 8.63 8.71 -11.39
C ASP A 70 10.10 8.40 -11.67
N PRO A 71 11.09 9.21 -11.26
CA PRO A 71 12.50 8.89 -11.47
C PRO A 71 12.94 7.57 -10.84
N LEU A 72 12.34 7.18 -9.70
CA LEU A 72 12.68 5.92 -9.01
C LEU A 72 12.26 4.69 -9.82
N LEU A 73 11.18 4.80 -10.59
CA LEU A 73 10.68 3.76 -11.47
C LEU A 73 11.33 3.84 -12.86
N ARG A 74 11.41 5.04 -13.45
CA ARG A 74 11.82 5.28 -14.83
C ARG A 74 13.34 5.21 -15.05
N SER A 75 14.11 5.92 -14.22
CA SER A 75 15.51 6.22 -14.47
C SER A 75 16.46 5.48 -13.55
N THR A 76 16.27 5.63 -12.24
CA THR A 76 17.19 5.06 -11.23
C THR A 76 16.91 3.60 -10.90
N ARG A 77 15.75 3.07 -11.30
CA ARG A 77 15.34 1.68 -11.10
C ARG A 77 15.46 1.22 -9.63
N GLN A 78 15.24 2.13 -8.69
CA GLN A 78 15.28 1.80 -7.26
C GLN A 78 14.01 1.10 -6.78
N VAL A 79 12.94 1.18 -7.58
CA VAL A 79 11.67 0.52 -7.33
C VAL A 79 11.15 -0.17 -8.59
N PHE A 80 10.30 -1.16 -8.40
CA PHE A 80 9.54 -1.80 -9.47
C PHE A 80 8.05 -1.83 -9.12
N GLU A 81 7.22 -2.01 -10.13
CA GLU A 81 5.77 -2.12 -9.95
C GLU A 81 5.32 -3.56 -10.14
N HIS A 82 4.61 -4.10 -9.17
CA HIS A 82 3.93 -5.39 -9.30
C HIS A 82 2.69 -5.48 -8.40
N PHE A 83 2.04 -6.63 -8.43
CA PHE A 83 0.78 -6.87 -7.74
C PHE A 83 1.02 -7.56 -6.37
N THR A 84 0.77 -6.85 -5.30
CA THR A 84 0.61 -7.41 -3.94
C THR A 84 -0.86 -7.84 -3.79
N HIS A 85 -1.62 -7.15 -2.97
CA HIS A 85 -3.10 -7.24 -2.93
C HIS A 85 -3.75 -6.32 -3.99
N ASP A 86 -3.00 -5.37 -4.52
CA ASP A 86 -3.30 -4.49 -5.64
C ASP A 86 -1.98 -4.03 -6.29
N ALA A 87 -2.05 -3.33 -7.42
CA ALA A 87 -0.86 -2.75 -8.04
C ALA A 87 -0.09 -1.89 -7.03
N SER A 88 1.19 -2.13 -6.88
CA SER A 88 2.01 -1.49 -5.86
C SER A 88 3.42 -1.23 -6.38
N VAL A 89 4.04 -0.18 -5.85
CA VAL A 89 5.47 0.08 -5.98
C VAL A 89 6.19 -0.65 -4.85
N LEU A 90 7.21 -1.43 -5.19
CA LEU A 90 8.06 -2.19 -4.28
C LEU A 90 9.53 -1.78 -4.48
N PRO A 91 10.37 -1.85 -3.43
CA PRO A 91 11.82 -1.67 -3.57
C PRO A 91 12.42 -2.69 -4.54
N MET A 92 13.35 -2.25 -5.43
CA MET A 92 13.99 -3.16 -6.39
C MET A 92 14.78 -4.28 -5.70
N GLU A 93 15.36 -4.01 -4.53
CA GLU A 93 16.07 -5.03 -3.72
C GLU A 93 15.18 -6.21 -3.27
N PHE A 94 13.85 -6.08 -3.37
CA PHE A 94 12.91 -7.17 -3.06
C PHE A 94 12.64 -8.09 -4.25
N LEU A 95 13.12 -7.72 -5.43
CA LEU A 95 12.88 -8.48 -6.65
C LEU A 95 13.37 -9.95 -6.57
N PRO A 96 14.53 -10.28 -5.93
CA PRO A 96 14.96 -11.67 -5.75
C PRO A 96 13.95 -12.54 -4.98
N MET A 97 13.35 -12.01 -3.91
CA MET A 97 12.33 -12.75 -3.15
C MET A 97 10.94 -12.73 -3.82
N TRP A 98 10.77 -11.95 -4.90
CA TRP A 98 9.50 -11.75 -5.62
C TRP A 98 9.34 -12.64 -6.85
N GLN A 99 10.41 -13.34 -7.31
CA GLN A 99 10.40 -14.16 -8.54
C GLN A 99 9.31 -15.22 -8.52
N ARG A 100 9.12 -15.86 -7.37
CA ARG A 100 8.06 -16.84 -7.15
C ARG A 100 6.65 -16.25 -7.36
N GLN A 101 6.44 -14.99 -7.01
CA GLN A 101 5.14 -14.33 -7.19
C GLN A 101 4.77 -14.21 -8.68
N PHE A 102 5.73 -14.00 -9.56
CA PHE A 102 5.50 -14.02 -11.00
C PHE A 102 4.93 -15.39 -11.44
N SER A 103 5.58 -16.48 -11.05
CA SER A 103 5.12 -17.84 -11.36
C SER A 103 3.73 -18.13 -10.78
N ARG A 104 3.47 -17.74 -9.53
CA ARG A 104 2.16 -17.88 -8.88
C ARG A 104 1.08 -17.09 -9.63
N LYS A 105 1.36 -15.85 -9.98
CA LYS A 105 0.42 -15.00 -10.72
C LYS A 105 0.19 -15.52 -12.13
N LYS A 106 1.24 -15.97 -12.85
CA LYS A 106 1.12 -16.63 -14.15
C LYS A 106 0.12 -17.80 -14.08
N ALA A 107 0.30 -18.70 -13.10
CA ALA A 107 -0.59 -19.84 -12.91
C ALA A 107 -2.01 -19.43 -12.52
N GLN A 108 -2.18 -18.47 -11.62
CA GLN A 108 -3.47 -17.98 -11.16
C GLN A 108 -4.28 -17.30 -12.28
N VAL A 109 -3.62 -16.41 -13.01
CA VAL A 109 -4.25 -15.61 -14.08
C VAL A 109 -4.51 -16.48 -15.30
N GLY A 110 -3.59 -17.38 -15.66
CA GLY A 110 -3.75 -18.31 -16.80
C GLY A 110 -4.92 -19.30 -16.62
N ARG A 111 -5.26 -19.66 -15.38
CA ARG A 111 -6.45 -20.50 -15.08
C ARG A 111 -7.75 -19.72 -15.04
N SER A 112 -7.72 -18.40 -15.07
CA SER A 112 -8.90 -17.55 -15.00
C SER A 112 -9.67 -17.61 -16.31
N ASN A 113 -10.95 -18.00 -16.28
CA ASN A 113 -11.83 -17.94 -17.44
C ASN A 113 -11.95 -16.54 -18.01
N TRP A 114 -11.71 -15.52 -17.22
CA TRP A 114 -11.75 -14.12 -17.66
C TRP A 114 -10.55 -13.72 -18.50
N PHE A 115 -9.35 -14.22 -18.15
CA PHE A 115 -8.13 -13.99 -18.92
C PHE A 115 -7.98 -15.01 -20.06
N GLY A 116 -8.21 -16.30 -19.80
CA GLY A 116 -7.86 -17.42 -20.68
C GLY A 116 -8.36 -17.26 -22.12
N LYS A 117 -9.55 -16.68 -22.31
CA LYS A 117 -10.11 -16.43 -23.65
C LYS A 117 -9.36 -15.36 -24.48
N TYR A 118 -8.38 -14.66 -23.89
CA TYR A 118 -7.58 -13.63 -24.56
C TYR A 118 -6.11 -14.04 -24.68
N LEU A 119 -5.71 -15.20 -24.14
CA LEU A 119 -4.32 -15.66 -24.11
C LEU A 119 -4.03 -16.56 -25.31
N GLU A 120 -4.35 -16.10 -26.52
CA GLU A 120 -4.00 -16.76 -27.76
C GLU A 120 -2.48 -16.59 -28.01
N PRO A 121 -1.75 -17.69 -28.37
CA PRO A 121 -0.30 -17.63 -28.56
C PRO A 121 0.12 -16.54 -29.55
N GLU A 122 -0.58 -16.40 -30.67
CA GLU A 122 -0.29 -15.42 -31.71
C GLU A 122 -0.36 -13.97 -31.21
N LEU A 123 -1.33 -13.69 -30.31
CA LEU A 123 -1.51 -12.36 -29.73
C LEU A 123 -0.43 -12.07 -28.69
N ILE A 124 -0.01 -13.10 -27.94
CA ILE A 124 1.11 -12.99 -26.99
C ILE A 124 2.40 -12.69 -27.72
N ASP A 125 2.69 -13.45 -28.79
CA ASP A 125 3.89 -13.28 -29.60
C ASP A 125 3.91 -11.90 -30.31
N GLU A 126 2.76 -11.44 -30.80
CA GLU A 126 2.63 -10.10 -31.38
C GLU A 126 2.99 -9.01 -30.36
N VAL A 127 2.45 -9.08 -29.13
CA VAL A 127 2.71 -8.09 -28.08
C VAL A 127 4.19 -8.08 -27.72
N LEU A 128 4.80 -9.25 -27.48
CA LEU A 128 6.22 -9.38 -27.15
C LEU A 128 7.12 -8.86 -28.27
N ARG A 129 6.84 -9.24 -29.53
CA ARG A 129 7.60 -8.77 -30.68
C ARG A 129 7.53 -7.25 -30.82
N ARG A 130 6.33 -6.66 -30.74
CA ARG A 130 6.17 -5.19 -30.88
C ARG A 130 6.91 -4.42 -29.78
N ILE A 131 6.85 -4.88 -28.52
CA ILE A 131 7.62 -4.27 -27.43
C ILE A 131 9.12 -4.49 -27.65
N GLY A 132 9.51 -5.67 -28.13
CA GLY A 132 10.91 -5.98 -28.48
C GLY A 132 11.50 -5.02 -29.51
N GLU A 133 10.72 -4.71 -30.56
CA GLU A 133 11.13 -3.86 -31.71
C GLU A 133 11.07 -2.35 -31.38
N HIS A 134 10.05 -1.91 -30.64
CA HIS A 134 9.77 -0.47 -30.45
C HIS A 134 10.10 0.06 -29.05
N GLY A 135 10.49 -0.80 -28.11
CA GLY A 135 10.70 -0.43 -26.70
C GLY A 135 9.41 -0.33 -25.92
N PRO A 136 9.36 0.50 -24.84
CA PRO A 136 8.21 0.56 -23.96
C PRO A 136 6.93 1.01 -24.66
N LEU A 137 5.87 0.20 -24.58
CA LEU A 137 4.54 0.48 -25.14
C LEU A 137 3.47 0.49 -24.05
N SER A 138 2.43 1.28 -24.27
CA SER A 138 1.21 1.33 -23.45
C SER A 138 0.04 0.66 -24.16
N THR A 139 -1.09 0.54 -23.48
CA THR A 139 -2.33 0.05 -24.11
C THR A 139 -2.84 0.95 -25.25
N LYS A 140 -2.37 2.19 -25.34
CA LYS A 140 -2.76 3.14 -26.40
C LYS A 140 -2.06 2.87 -27.71
N ASP A 141 -0.93 2.17 -27.66
CA ASP A 141 -0.12 1.86 -28.84
C ASP A 141 -0.61 0.62 -29.59
N PHE A 142 -1.68 -0.02 -29.10
CA PHE A 142 -2.31 -1.19 -29.72
C PHE A 142 -3.73 -0.85 -30.18
N GLU A 143 -4.00 -1.03 -31.47
CA GLU A 143 -5.28 -0.70 -32.13
C GLU A 143 -6.37 -1.75 -31.92
N THR A 144 -6.59 -2.26 -30.71
CA THR A 144 -7.66 -3.21 -30.49
C THR A 144 -8.94 -2.55 -30.06
N LYS A 145 -9.99 -2.77 -30.85
CA LYS A 145 -11.35 -2.35 -30.52
C LYS A 145 -12.06 -3.47 -29.74
N ILE A 146 -12.85 -3.07 -28.75
CA ILE A 146 -13.75 -3.98 -28.05
C ILE A 146 -14.85 -4.36 -29.05
N SER A 147 -14.96 -5.64 -29.44
CA SER A 147 -16.03 -6.13 -30.28
C SER A 147 -17.36 -6.17 -29.49
N GLY A 148 -18.43 -5.59 -30.06
CA GLY A 148 -19.76 -5.57 -29.47
C GLY A 148 -19.96 -4.50 -28.39
N GLU A 149 -20.97 -4.69 -27.56
CA GLU A 149 -21.40 -3.70 -26.55
C GLU A 149 -20.32 -3.42 -25.51
N LYS A 150 -20.00 -2.14 -25.28
CA LYS A 150 -19.02 -1.70 -24.27
C LYS A 150 -19.61 -1.85 -22.88
N THR A 151 -19.20 -2.86 -22.14
CA THR A 151 -19.53 -2.99 -20.71
C THR A 151 -18.34 -2.58 -19.83
N MET A 152 -18.61 -2.21 -18.58
CA MET A 152 -17.57 -1.81 -17.62
C MET A 152 -16.49 -2.87 -17.40
N TRP A 153 -16.77 -4.13 -17.71
CA TRP A 153 -15.88 -5.28 -17.50
C TRP A 153 -15.19 -5.78 -18.77
N LYS A 154 -15.60 -5.35 -19.95
CA LYS A 154 -14.90 -5.71 -21.19
C LYS A 154 -13.62 -4.89 -21.34
N ARG A 155 -12.51 -5.58 -21.58
CA ARG A 155 -11.20 -4.98 -21.83
C ARG A 155 -10.72 -5.33 -23.24
N PRO A 156 -9.93 -4.47 -23.91
CA PRO A 156 -9.30 -4.81 -25.19
C PRO A 156 -8.42 -6.05 -25.05
N PRO A 157 -8.38 -6.96 -26.02
CA PRO A 157 -7.54 -8.17 -25.99
C PRO A 157 -6.07 -7.89 -25.63
N HIS A 158 -5.41 -6.96 -26.28
CA HIS A 158 -4.02 -6.60 -25.97
C HIS A 158 -3.83 -6.12 -24.52
N LYS A 159 -4.82 -5.42 -23.95
CA LYS A 159 -4.76 -5.02 -22.54
C LYS A 159 -4.71 -6.24 -21.61
N MET A 160 -5.46 -7.29 -21.95
CA MET A 160 -5.46 -8.54 -21.18
C MET A 160 -4.14 -9.27 -21.30
N VAL A 161 -3.56 -9.33 -22.51
CA VAL A 161 -2.22 -9.93 -22.74
C VAL A 161 -1.14 -9.13 -22.03
N LEU A 162 -1.13 -7.78 -22.13
CA LEU A 162 -0.17 -6.92 -21.44
C LEU A 162 -0.23 -7.14 -19.91
N ASP A 163 -1.44 -7.22 -19.34
CA ASP A 163 -1.60 -7.48 -17.90
C ASP A 163 -1.13 -8.89 -17.54
N TYR A 164 -1.44 -9.91 -18.35
CA TYR A 164 -0.97 -11.29 -18.12
C TYR A 164 0.56 -11.38 -18.13
N LEU A 165 1.20 -10.81 -19.13
CA LEU A 165 2.66 -10.80 -19.27
C LEU A 165 3.33 -9.99 -18.14
N TRP A 166 2.68 -8.95 -17.67
CA TRP A 166 3.13 -8.19 -16.49
C TRP A 166 2.96 -9.00 -15.20
N TYR A 167 1.83 -9.70 -15.01
CA TYR A 167 1.65 -10.60 -13.87
C TYR A 167 2.64 -11.75 -13.86
N SER A 168 3.00 -12.27 -15.03
CA SER A 168 3.95 -13.38 -15.18
C SER A 168 5.43 -12.97 -15.07
N GLY A 169 5.71 -11.65 -15.06
CA GLY A 169 7.06 -11.12 -15.02
C GLY A 169 7.83 -11.22 -16.35
N GLU A 170 7.15 -11.51 -17.45
CA GLU A 170 7.71 -11.43 -18.82
C GLU A 170 7.80 -9.99 -19.30
N LEU A 171 6.84 -9.17 -18.90
CA LEU A 171 6.90 -7.71 -19.03
C LEU A 171 7.01 -7.06 -17.64
N ALA A 172 7.66 -5.91 -17.60
CA ALA A 172 7.75 -5.04 -16.43
C ALA A 172 7.16 -3.67 -16.73
N THR A 173 6.76 -2.94 -15.70
CA THR A 173 6.44 -1.51 -15.83
C THR A 173 7.74 -0.74 -16.02
N SER A 174 7.95 -0.20 -17.22
CA SER A 174 9.09 0.67 -17.51
C SER A 174 8.95 2.03 -16.81
N HIS A 175 7.80 2.65 -16.98
CA HIS A 175 7.45 3.96 -16.39
C HIS A 175 5.95 4.20 -16.49
N ARG A 176 5.52 5.34 -15.93
CA ARG A 176 4.17 5.87 -16.13
C ARG A 176 4.23 7.28 -16.72
N ASP A 177 3.29 7.60 -17.61
CA ASP A 177 3.06 8.95 -18.09
C ASP A 177 1.62 9.34 -17.81
N GLY A 178 1.40 10.38 -17.01
CA GLY A 178 0.08 10.79 -16.56
C GLY A 178 -0.75 9.64 -15.95
N PHE A 179 -0.13 8.68 -15.31
CA PHE A 179 -0.68 7.42 -14.79
C PHE A 179 -0.92 6.31 -15.85
N THR A 180 -0.71 6.56 -17.14
CA THR A 180 -0.67 5.52 -18.17
C THR A 180 0.57 4.65 -17.95
N LYS A 181 0.37 3.31 -17.85
CA LYS A 181 1.45 2.34 -17.69
C LYS A 181 2.09 2.05 -19.03
N TYR A 182 3.42 2.07 -19.08
CA TYR A 182 4.25 1.62 -20.20
C TYR A 182 4.95 0.33 -19.81
N TYR A 183 4.77 -0.69 -20.64
CA TYR A 183 5.31 -2.03 -20.45
C TYR A 183 6.56 -2.20 -21.34
N ASP A 184 7.61 -2.79 -20.78
CA ASP A 184 8.80 -3.19 -21.52
C ASP A 184 9.19 -4.63 -21.17
N LEU A 185 10.08 -5.24 -21.97
CA LEU A 185 10.63 -6.55 -21.65
C LEU A 185 11.28 -6.52 -20.25
N ALA A 186 10.96 -7.51 -19.43
CA ALA A 186 11.48 -7.58 -18.06
C ALA A 186 13.01 -7.54 -17.99
N GLU A 187 13.69 -8.18 -18.96
CA GLU A 187 15.15 -8.18 -19.10
C GLU A 187 15.77 -6.79 -19.32
N ARG A 188 15.00 -5.83 -19.84
CA ARG A 188 15.44 -4.43 -20.02
C ARG A 188 15.22 -3.56 -18.80
N VAL A 189 14.32 -3.98 -17.92
CA VAL A 189 13.89 -3.20 -16.76
C VAL A 189 14.51 -3.70 -15.45
N TYR A 190 14.62 -5.02 -15.30
CA TYR A 190 15.11 -5.65 -14.09
C TYR A 190 16.63 -5.91 -14.15
N PRO A 191 17.33 -5.83 -12.99
CA PRO A 191 18.76 -6.17 -12.93
C PRO A 191 19.02 -7.59 -13.40
N GLN A 192 20.10 -7.79 -14.20
CA GLN A 192 20.46 -9.11 -14.75
C GLN A 192 21.25 -9.97 -13.76
N ASP A 193 21.91 -9.33 -12.79
CA ASP A 193 22.80 -9.95 -11.79
C ASP A 193 22.09 -10.29 -10.47
N MET A 194 20.77 -10.47 -10.52
CA MET A 194 19.98 -10.79 -9.31
C MET A 194 20.35 -12.13 -8.71
N ALA A 195 20.37 -12.17 -7.37
CA ALA A 195 20.49 -13.42 -6.64
C ALA A 195 19.34 -14.39 -6.99
N LYS A 196 19.70 -15.62 -7.34
CA LYS A 196 18.71 -16.69 -7.56
C LYS A 196 18.42 -17.38 -6.25
N LEU A 197 17.21 -17.21 -5.75
CA LEU A 197 16.74 -17.82 -4.51
C LEU A 197 15.83 -19.01 -4.82
N SER A 198 15.97 -20.08 -4.05
CA SER A 198 15.01 -21.19 -4.05
C SER A 198 13.63 -20.71 -3.55
N ASP A 199 12.57 -21.43 -3.85
CA ASP A 199 11.21 -21.13 -3.37
C ASP A 199 11.15 -20.98 -1.85
N THR A 200 11.84 -21.88 -1.13
CA THR A 200 11.91 -21.85 0.34
C THR A 200 12.61 -20.59 0.87
N GLU A 201 13.70 -20.17 0.23
CA GLU A 201 14.40 -18.94 0.59
C GLU A 201 13.53 -17.71 0.31
N GLN A 202 12.83 -17.68 -0.83
CA GLN A 202 11.90 -16.59 -1.16
C GLN A 202 10.76 -16.50 -0.14
N ILE A 203 10.13 -17.61 0.22
CA ILE A 203 9.07 -17.65 1.27
C ILE A 203 9.65 -17.14 2.60
N THR A 204 10.82 -17.60 2.98
CA THR A 204 11.48 -17.19 4.23
C THR A 204 11.75 -15.69 4.24
N GLN A 205 12.29 -15.14 3.14
CA GLN A 205 12.54 -13.71 3.03
C GLN A 205 11.26 -12.88 3.04
N LEU A 206 10.22 -13.31 2.31
CA LEU A 206 8.91 -12.65 2.31
C LEU A 206 8.31 -12.60 3.72
N CYS A 207 8.31 -13.72 4.44
CA CYS A 207 7.75 -13.79 5.78
C CYS A 207 8.55 -12.99 6.80
N ARG A 208 9.89 -13.11 6.81
CA ARG A 208 10.76 -12.31 7.69
C ARG A 208 10.62 -10.83 7.41
N THR A 209 10.58 -10.44 6.13
CA THR A 209 10.40 -9.07 5.71
C THR A 209 9.04 -8.54 6.16
N ALA A 210 7.97 -9.34 6.07
CA ALA A 210 6.66 -8.96 6.59
C ALA A 210 6.71 -8.72 8.11
N VAL A 211 7.25 -9.66 8.90
CA VAL A 211 7.35 -9.50 10.37
C VAL A 211 8.15 -8.25 10.73
N ASN A 212 9.27 -8.00 10.04
CA ASN A 212 10.09 -6.82 10.29
C ASN A 212 9.34 -5.51 10.06
N ARG A 213 8.45 -5.45 9.05
CA ARG A 213 7.68 -4.23 8.73
C ARG A 213 6.44 -4.06 9.59
N ILE A 214 5.86 -5.14 10.08
CA ILE A 214 4.74 -5.04 11.02
C ILE A 214 5.18 -5.05 12.49
N GLY A 215 6.46 -5.35 12.76
CA GLY A 215 7.08 -5.43 14.09
C GLY A 215 6.68 -6.71 14.87
N PHE A 216 5.41 -7.05 14.88
CA PHE A 216 4.82 -8.25 15.44
C PHE A 216 3.56 -8.62 14.65
N GLY A 217 3.18 -9.87 14.62
CA GLY A 217 1.96 -10.27 13.92
C GLY A 217 1.50 -11.68 14.21
N THR A 218 0.21 -11.89 14.03
CA THR A 218 -0.38 -13.22 13.92
C THR A 218 -0.03 -13.85 12.57
N LEU A 219 -0.16 -15.16 12.44
CA LEU A 219 0.04 -15.85 11.17
C LEU A 219 -0.81 -15.24 10.03
N GLY A 220 -2.06 -14.87 10.33
CA GLY A 220 -2.94 -14.27 9.35
C GLY A 220 -2.51 -12.85 8.91
N GLU A 221 -1.90 -12.06 9.79
CA GLU A 221 -1.37 -10.74 9.48
C GLU A 221 -0.10 -10.83 8.63
N ILE A 222 0.79 -11.78 8.93
CA ILE A 222 1.99 -12.05 8.13
C ILE A 222 1.60 -12.50 6.71
N HIS A 223 0.66 -13.45 6.60
CA HIS A 223 0.13 -13.91 5.31
C HIS A 223 -0.44 -12.76 4.47
N LYS A 224 -1.25 -11.88 5.09
CA LYS A 224 -1.91 -10.76 4.42
C LYS A 224 -0.98 -9.63 4.03
N PHE A 225 0.23 -9.56 4.57
CA PHE A 225 1.11 -8.41 4.31
C PHE A 225 1.42 -8.27 2.83
N TRP A 226 1.88 -9.37 2.19
CA TRP A 226 2.22 -9.40 0.77
C TRP A 226 1.14 -10.00 -0.12
N GLU A 227 0.37 -10.96 0.42
CA GLU A 227 -0.47 -11.89 -0.34
C GLU A 227 0.32 -12.67 -1.42
N ALA A 228 1.60 -12.92 -1.14
CA ALA A 228 2.56 -13.56 -2.04
C ALA A 228 2.94 -15.00 -1.63
N CYS A 229 2.42 -15.49 -0.51
CA CYS A 229 2.56 -16.88 -0.03
C CYS A 229 1.19 -17.48 0.22
N GLU A 230 1.11 -18.83 0.18
CA GLU A 230 -0.07 -19.54 0.66
C GLU A 230 -0.06 -19.60 2.20
N ARG A 231 -1.24 -19.72 2.81
CA ARG A 231 -1.34 -19.79 4.27
C ARG A 231 -0.55 -20.96 4.86
N ALA A 232 -0.56 -22.12 4.19
CA ALA A 232 0.20 -23.30 4.60
C ALA A 232 1.70 -23.07 4.55
N GLU A 233 2.19 -22.31 3.58
CA GLU A 233 3.62 -21.97 3.46
C GLU A 233 4.06 -21.04 4.60
N VAL A 234 3.24 -20.06 4.95
CA VAL A 234 3.51 -19.18 6.12
C VAL A 234 3.50 -19.99 7.41
N GLN A 235 2.60 -20.97 7.56
CA GLN A 235 2.58 -21.86 8.72
C GLN A 235 3.83 -22.74 8.80
N SER A 236 4.26 -23.31 7.68
CA SER A 236 5.50 -24.12 7.61
C SER A 236 6.74 -23.29 7.94
N TRP A 237 6.84 -22.08 7.36
CA TRP A 237 7.88 -21.14 7.70
C TRP A 237 7.88 -20.77 9.19
N TRP A 238 6.73 -20.45 9.77
CA TRP A 238 6.61 -20.11 11.20
C TRP A 238 7.20 -21.22 12.09
N THR A 239 6.91 -22.47 11.77
CA THR A 239 7.43 -23.61 12.52
C THR A 239 8.94 -23.78 12.33
N SER A 240 9.43 -23.67 11.09
CA SER A 240 10.85 -23.88 10.77
C SER A 240 11.76 -22.74 11.23
N ASP A 241 11.24 -21.50 11.26
CA ASP A 241 11.98 -20.29 11.61
C ASP A 241 11.77 -19.86 13.08
N ALA A 242 11.08 -20.66 13.88
CA ALA A 242 10.70 -20.35 15.25
C ALA A 242 11.85 -19.85 16.13
N LYS A 243 13.08 -20.36 15.93
CA LYS A 243 14.29 -19.93 16.65
C LYS A 243 14.69 -18.46 16.40
N ASN A 244 14.24 -17.90 15.29
CA ASN A 244 14.51 -16.51 14.88
C ASN A 244 13.34 -15.57 15.20
N LEU A 245 12.30 -16.06 15.85
CA LEU A 245 11.11 -15.33 16.19
C LEU A 245 10.91 -15.28 17.70
N ILE A 246 10.41 -14.18 18.21
CA ILE A 246 10.04 -14.04 19.63
C ILE A 246 8.55 -14.29 19.78
N GLU A 247 8.16 -15.34 20.52
CA GLU A 247 6.76 -15.56 20.89
C GLU A 247 6.25 -14.43 21.78
N THR A 248 5.14 -13.81 21.37
CA THR A 248 4.57 -12.66 22.06
C THR A 248 3.08 -12.82 22.33
N GLU A 249 2.59 -12.06 23.28
CA GLU A 249 1.16 -11.80 23.49
C GLU A 249 0.92 -10.30 23.38
N ILE A 250 0.01 -9.89 22.51
CA ILE A 250 -0.26 -8.49 22.20
C ILE A 250 -1.63 -8.11 22.77
N GLN A 251 -1.67 -7.05 23.57
CA GLN A 251 -2.90 -6.53 24.11
C GLN A 251 -3.69 -5.73 23.09
N GLY A 252 -4.96 -6.04 22.92
CA GLY A 252 -5.92 -5.29 22.11
C GLY A 252 -6.45 -4.04 22.81
N ALA A 253 -7.17 -3.22 22.09
CA ALA A 253 -7.83 -2.03 22.62
C ALA A 253 -8.94 -2.36 23.65
N ASP A 254 -9.50 -3.55 23.55
CA ASP A 254 -10.49 -4.13 24.48
C ASP A 254 -9.87 -4.82 25.70
N GLY A 255 -8.54 -4.80 25.83
CA GLY A 255 -7.79 -5.46 26.89
C GLY A 255 -7.51 -6.96 26.66
N SER A 256 -8.07 -7.58 25.61
CA SER A 256 -7.81 -8.99 25.27
C SER A 256 -6.37 -9.22 24.81
N TRP A 257 -5.85 -10.45 25.02
CA TRP A 257 -4.51 -10.83 24.63
C TRP A 257 -4.54 -11.79 23.42
N THR A 258 -3.74 -11.47 22.39
CA THR A 258 -3.63 -12.26 21.16
C THR A 258 -2.23 -12.81 21.00
N LYS A 259 -2.09 -14.11 20.79
CA LYS A 259 -0.80 -14.75 20.47
C LYS A 259 -0.29 -14.28 19.12
N ALA A 260 0.99 -13.92 19.08
CA ALA A 260 1.69 -13.44 17.90
C ALA A 260 3.16 -13.83 17.96
N VAL A 261 3.90 -13.53 16.89
CA VAL A 261 5.36 -13.52 16.91
C VAL A 261 5.85 -12.11 16.58
N ALA A 262 7.06 -11.82 17.01
CA ALA A 262 7.75 -10.59 16.69
C ALA A 262 9.14 -10.88 16.10
N CYS A 263 9.74 -9.86 15.47
CA CYS A 263 11.12 -9.90 15.04
C CYS A 263 12.08 -10.09 16.22
N ALA A 264 13.27 -10.63 15.95
CA ALA A 264 14.26 -10.94 17.00
C ALA A 264 14.69 -9.72 17.81
N ASP A 265 14.67 -8.53 17.23
CA ASP A 265 15.06 -7.25 17.82
C ASP A 265 13.90 -6.49 18.50
N ILE A 266 12.76 -7.17 18.77
CA ILE A 266 11.56 -6.49 19.30
C ILE A 266 11.78 -5.81 20.66
N GLU A 267 12.57 -6.43 21.55
CA GLU A 267 12.87 -5.83 22.85
C GLU A 267 13.70 -4.54 22.71
N GLU A 268 14.65 -4.53 21.76
CA GLU A 268 15.39 -3.32 21.42
C GLU A 268 14.48 -2.24 20.85
N ARG A 269 13.56 -2.60 19.94
CA ARG A 269 12.56 -1.67 19.40
C ARG A 269 11.66 -1.11 20.50
N ILE A 270 11.27 -1.91 21.49
CA ILE A 270 10.49 -1.45 22.64
C ILE A 270 11.31 -0.46 23.48
N ARG A 271 12.58 -0.79 23.75
CA ARG A 271 13.46 0.06 24.57
C ARG A 271 13.77 1.40 23.92
N THR A 272 13.90 1.42 22.59
CA THR A 272 14.20 2.63 21.81
C THR A 272 12.97 3.34 21.26
N LEU A 273 11.78 2.88 21.70
CA LEU A 273 10.51 3.38 21.19
C LEU A 273 10.32 4.86 21.54
N GLN A 274 10.06 5.65 20.52
CA GLN A 274 9.82 7.07 20.69
C GLN A 274 8.33 7.36 20.89
N THR A 275 8.04 8.39 21.64
CA THR A 275 6.67 8.88 21.81
C THR A 275 6.15 9.43 20.48
N PRO A 276 5.00 8.93 19.98
CA PRO A 276 4.41 9.46 18.77
C PRO A 276 4.08 10.96 18.88
N THR A 277 4.41 11.70 17.83
CA THR A 277 4.12 13.13 17.75
C THR A 277 2.65 13.44 17.96
N SER A 278 2.34 14.51 18.68
CA SER A 278 0.95 14.98 18.86
C SER A 278 0.35 15.66 17.63
N ARG A 279 1.05 15.63 16.49
CA ARG A 279 0.55 16.20 15.24
C ARG A 279 -0.64 15.39 14.72
N LEU A 280 -1.69 16.05 14.31
CA LEU A 280 -2.80 15.42 13.62
C LEU A 280 -2.40 15.14 12.18
N ARG A 281 -2.72 13.93 11.69
CA ARG A 281 -2.50 13.48 10.31
C ARG A 281 -3.80 13.01 9.69
N ILE A 282 -3.98 13.36 8.44
CA ILE A 282 -5.01 12.80 7.57
C ILE A 282 -4.35 11.63 6.85
N LEU A 283 -4.84 10.39 7.07
CA LEU A 283 -4.30 9.19 6.44
C LEU A 283 -5.14 8.78 5.24
N ASN A 284 -4.47 8.17 4.24
CA ASN A 284 -5.17 7.64 3.08
C ASN A 284 -5.91 6.33 3.42
N PRO A 285 -7.10 6.06 2.86
CA PRO A 285 -7.82 4.78 3.02
C PRO A 285 -7.01 3.53 2.65
N PHE A 286 -6.05 3.65 1.73
CA PHE A 286 -5.15 2.57 1.27
C PHE A 286 -3.79 2.57 1.97
N ASP A 287 -3.63 3.40 2.99
CA ASP A 287 -2.40 3.45 3.78
C ASP A 287 -2.07 2.07 4.38
N PRO A 288 -0.81 1.58 4.29
CA PRO A 288 -0.41 0.31 4.91
C PRO A 288 -0.76 0.20 6.39
N ALA A 289 -0.71 1.32 7.13
CA ALA A 289 -1.11 1.36 8.54
C ALA A 289 -2.63 1.19 8.76
N ILE A 290 -3.44 1.41 7.73
CA ILE A 290 -4.91 1.37 7.78
C ILE A 290 -5.47 0.11 7.10
N ARG A 291 -4.76 -0.45 6.13
CA ARG A 291 -5.23 -1.51 5.23
C ARG A 291 -5.73 -2.77 5.96
N ASP A 292 -5.03 -3.27 6.98
CA ASP A 292 -5.52 -4.41 7.76
C ASP A 292 -6.56 -3.94 8.80
N ARG A 293 -7.83 -3.97 8.37
CA ARG A 293 -8.99 -3.49 9.15
C ARG A 293 -9.15 -4.25 10.47
N LYS A 294 -8.87 -5.56 10.48
CA LYS A 294 -8.96 -6.38 11.71
C LYS A 294 -7.87 -5.98 12.71
N ARG A 295 -6.65 -5.75 12.22
CA ARG A 295 -5.55 -5.25 13.04
C ARG A 295 -5.82 -3.84 13.55
N LEU A 296 -6.33 -2.95 12.69
CA LEU A 296 -6.71 -1.59 13.05
C LEU A 296 -7.77 -1.58 14.17
N ALA A 297 -8.83 -2.38 14.01
CA ALA A 297 -9.85 -2.52 15.06
C ALA A 297 -9.26 -3.10 16.35
N ARG A 298 -8.44 -4.15 16.26
CA ARG A 298 -7.83 -4.80 17.42
C ARG A 298 -6.89 -3.87 18.19
N LEU A 299 -6.01 -3.13 17.49
CA LEU A 299 -5.02 -2.28 18.16
C LEU A 299 -5.59 -0.92 18.59
N PHE A 300 -6.43 -0.31 17.77
CA PHE A 300 -6.89 1.06 17.98
C PHE A 300 -8.34 1.17 18.43
N GLY A 301 -9.10 0.07 18.42
CA GLY A 301 -10.56 0.12 18.66
C GLY A 301 -11.31 0.90 17.56
N PHE A 302 -10.68 1.06 16.39
CA PHE A 302 -11.19 1.88 15.31
C PHE A 302 -11.82 1.03 14.21
N ASP A 303 -13.16 1.02 14.17
CA ASP A 303 -13.91 0.36 13.11
C ASP A 303 -13.87 1.22 11.84
N TYR A 304 -13.26 0.67 10.78
CA TYR A 304 -13.06 1.38 9.54
C TYR A 304 -13.21 0.46 8.32
N THR A 305 -13.94 0.95 7.33
CA THR A 305 -14.12 0.27 6.04
C THR A 305 -14.09 1.28 4.91
N VAL A 306 -13.50 0.91 3.78
CA VAL A 306 -13.58 1.68 2.53
C VAL A 306 -14.91 1.34 1.86
N GLU A 307 -15.77 2.34 1.65
CA GLU A 307 -17.13 2.12 1.13
C GLU A 307 -17.29 2.53 -0.34
N MET A 308 -16.19 2.74 -1.07
CA MET A 308 -16.22 3.15 -2.47
C MET A 308 -16.92 2.15 -3.39
N PHE A 309 -16.90 0.86 -3.05
CA PHE A 309 -17.60 -0.20 -3.79
C PHE A 309 -19.00 -0.50 -3.23
N VAL A 310 -19.37 0.15 -2.13
CA VAL A 310 -20.71 0.02 -1.55
C VAL A 310 -21.66 0.98 -2.28
N PRO A 311 -22.86 0.54 -2.68
CA PRO A 311 -23.88 1.42 -3.26
C PRO A 311 -24.17 2.63 -2.35
N ALA A 312 -24.33 3.82 -2.93
CA ALA A 312 -24.43 5.08 -2.18
C ALA A 312 -25.43 5.04 -1.02
N MET A 313 -26.60 4.44 -1.25
CA MET A 313 -27.67 4.29 -0.26
C MET A 313 -27.34 3.41 0.95
N LYS A 314 -26.28 2.57 0.82
CA LYS A 314 -25.85 1.63 1.87
C LYS A 314 -24.58 2.06 2.59
N ARG A 315 -23.99 3.21 2.21
CA ARG A 315 -22.78 3.73 2.85
C ARG A 315 -23.11 4.31 4.21
N LYS A 316 -22.34 3.89 5.22
CA LYS A 316 -22.44 4.41 6.59
C LYS A 316 -21.75 5.78 6.70
N TRP A 317 -20.60 5.93 6.06
CA TRP A 317 -19.75 7.11 6.20
C TRP A 317 -19.64 7.90 4.89
N GLY A 318 -19.45 7.25 3.77
CA GLY A 318 -19.30 7.93 2.47
C GLY A 318 -18.36 7.22 1.52
N TYR A 319 -18.12 7.83 0.36
CA TYR A 319 -17.39 7.20 -0.74
C TYR A 319 -15.90 6.97 -0.43
N TYR A 320 -15.22 8.02 0.07
CA TYR A 320 -13.78 8.01 0.28
C TYR A 320 -13.44 8.78 1.55
N ILE A 321 -13.40 8.08 2.66
CA ILE A 321 -13.29 8.65 4.00
C ILE A 321 -11.87 8.54 4.51
N TYR A 322 -11.30 9.64 4.97
CA TYR A 322 -9.93 9.71 5.47
C TYR A 322 -9.89 9.58 7.00
N PRO A 323 -9.20 8.55 7.54
CA PRO A 323 -8.97 8.44 8.98
C PRO A 323 -8.07 9.56 9.50
N LEU A 324 -8.29 9.96 10.74
CA LEU A 324 -7.49 10.95 11.47
C LEU A 324 -6.68 10.28 12.56
N LEU A 325 -5.36 10.42 12.49
CA LEU A 325 -4.41 9.97 13.52
C LEU A 325 -3.87 11.17 14.29
N GLU A 326 -3.91 11.12 15.62
CA GLU A 326 -3.23 12.09 16.51
C GLU A 326 -2.50 11.35 17.64
N GLY A 327 -1.19 11.54 17.75
CA GLY A 327 -0.39 10.74 18.66
C GLY A 327 -0.42 9.25 18.26
N ASN A 328 -0.83 8.40 19.19
CA ASN A 328 -1.04 6.98 18.96
C ASN A 328 -2.54 6.59 18.97
N ARG A 329 -3.43 7.49 18.59
CA ARG A 329 -4.90 7.27 18.62
C ARG A 329 -5.54 7.66 17.30
N MET A 330 -6.47 6.83 16.82
CA MET A 330 -7.40 7.22 15.79
C MET A 330 -8.48 8.09 16.43
N VAL A 331 -8.57 9.34 16.00
CA VAL A 331 -9.40 10.35 16.70
C VAL A 331 -10.66 10.74 15.94
N GLY A 332 -10.80 10.25 14.71
CA GLY A 332 -11.96 10.54 13.89
C GLY A 332 -11.74 10.21 12.42
N ARG A 333 -12.64 10.72 11.61
CA ARG A 333 -12.62 10.57 10.16
C ARG A 333 -13.24 11.78 9.49
N ILE A 334 -12.83 12.06 8.24
CA ILE A 334 -13.33 13.18 7.47
C ILE A 334 -13.68 12.77 6.03
N GLU A 335 -14.62 13.48 5.44
CA GLU A 335 -14.82 13.52 4.01
C GLU A 335 -14.29 14.84 3.46
N VAL A 336 -13.35 14.77 2.53
CA VAL A 336 -12.80 15.94 1.83
C VAL A 336 -12.78 15.69 0.33
N LYS A 337 -12.98 16.76 -0.44
CA LYS A 337 -12.97 16.72 -1.91
C LYS A 337 -12.11 17.86 -2.45
N GLY A 338 -11.21 17.54 -3.38
CA GLY A 338 -10.45 18.53 -4.13
C GLY A 338 -11.19 18.90 -5.42
N ASP A 339 -11.41 20.17 -5.64
CA ASP A 339 -11.94 20.73 -6.89
C ASP A 339 -10.85 21.58 -7.55
N ARG A 340 -10.21 21.03 -8.59
CA ARG A 340 -9.13 21.70 -9.30
C ARG A 340 -9.61 22.88 -10.17
N ALA A 341 -10.87 22.83 -10.62
CA ALA A 341 -11.44 23.92 -11.41
C ALA A 341 -11.70 25.17 -10.54
N LYS A 342 -12.07 24.94 -9.28
CA LYS A 342 -12.29 26.01 -8.28
C LYS A 342 -11.08 26.29 -7.40
N ASP A 343 -10.01 25.47 -7.55
CA ASP A 343 -8.79 25.58 -6.75
C ASP A 343 -9.02 25.42 -5.24
N THR A 344 -9.98 24.57 -4.86
CA THR A 344 -10.43 24.41 -3.47
C THR A 344 -10.34 22.99 -2.96
N LEU A 345 -10.02 22.83 -1.68
CA LEU A 345 -10.20 21.62 -0.88
C LEU A 345 -11.38 21.83 0.07
N THR A 346 -12.47 21.09 -0.12
CA THR A 346 -13.68 21.25 0.69
C THR A 346 -13.80 20.10 1.70
N LEU A 347 -13.88 20.45 2.99
CA LEU A 347 -14.27 19.54 4.05
C LEU A 347 -15.79 19.51 4.15
N THR A 348 -16.41 18.36 3.81
CA THR A 348 -17.87 18.22 3.80
C THR A 348 -18.40 17.52 5.06
N LYS A 349 -17.61 16.62 5.65
CA LYS A 349 -18.02 15.90 6.87
C LYS A 349 -16.84 15.67 7.81
N PHE A 350 -17.13 15.74 9.10
CA PHE A 350 -16.17 15.50 10.17
C PHE A 350 -16.84 14.74 11.31
N TRP A 351 -16.35 13.53 11.57
CA TRP A 351 -16.78 12.69 12.69
C TRP A 351 -15.61 12.48 13.65
N THR A 352 -15.89 12.64 14.93
CA THR A 352 -14.95 12.32 16.02
C THR A 352 -15.33 11.00 16.66
N GLU A 353 -14.34 10.19 17.07
CA GLU A 353 -14.57 8.92 17.78
C GLU A 353 -15.16 9.14 19.19
N ASP A 354 -14.84 10.29 19.79
CA ASP A 354 -15.41 10.72 21.07
C ASP A 354 -15.74 12.22 20.98
N THR A 355 -16.97 12.59 21.31
CA THR A 355 -17.44 13.98 21.29
C THR A 355 -16.61 14.91 22.17
N ARG A 356 -16.04 14.38 23.28
CA ARG A 356 -15.10 15.10 24.15
C ARG A 356 -13.81 15.49 23.44
N LEU A 357 -13.53 14.86 22.30
CA LEU A 357 -12.37 15.15 21.45
C LEU A 357 -12.61 16.30 20.46
N ARG A 358 -13.80 16.88 20.43
CA ARG A 358 -14.12 18.03 19.56
C ARG A 358 -13.71 19.34 20.25
N THR A 359 -12.40 19.57 20.33
CA THR A 359 -11.81 20.75 20.96
C THR A 359 -11.33 21.75 19.91
N LYS A 360 -11.27 23.05 20.29
CA LYS A 360 -10.69 24.10 19.44
C LYS A 360 -9.28 23.70 18.99
N GLN A 361 -8.44 23.26 19.91
CA GLN A 361 -7.05 22.85 19.60
C GLN A 361 -6.99 21.77 18.51
N ARG A 362 -7.88 20.77 18.52
CA ARG A 362 -7.91 19.74 17.48
C ARG A 362 -8.45 20.27 16.17
N THR A 363 -9.43 21.15 16.20
CA THR A 363 -9.94 21.83 15.01
C THR A 363 -8.84 22.65 14.35
N ASP A 364 -8.05 23.40 15.12
CA ASP A 364 -6.90 24.16 14.62
C ASP A 364 -5.82 23.25 14.00
N LYS A 365 -5.55 22.10 14.63
CA LYS A 365 -4.64 21.08 14.06
C LYS A 365 -5.16 20.50 12.74
N LEU A 366 -6.46 20.22 12.66
CA LEU A 366 -7.10 19.71 11.46
C LEU A 366 -7.04 20.75 10.32
N GLU A 367 -7.37 22.00 10.61
CA GLU A 367 -7.28 23.09 9.64
C GLU A 367 -5.86 23.25 9.10
N ALA A 368 -4.86 23.23 9.98
CA ALA A 368 -3.47 23.29 9.59
C ALA A 368 -3.07 22.09 8.70
N GLU A 369 -3.59 20.89 8.96
CA GLU A 369 -3.29 19.72 8.13
C GLU A 369 -4.05 19.75 6.80
N LEU A 370 -5.29 20.25 6.77
CA LEU A 370 -6.04 20.46 5.53
C LEU A 370 -5.32 21.45 4.59
N LYS A 371 -4.78 22.56 5.14
CA LYS A 371 -3.99 23.51 4.36
C LYS A 371 -2.73 22.87 3.73
N ARG A 372 -2.07 21.98 4.47
CA ARG A 372 -0.92 21.23 3.95
C ARG A 372 -1.31 20.19 2.90
N LEU A 373 -2.44 19.51 3.11
CA LEU A 373 -2.99 18.55 2.15
C LEU A 373 -3.45 19.24 0.86
N ALA A 374 -4.07 20.41 0.97
CA ALA A 374 -4.41 21.26 -0.18
C ALA A 374 -3.16 21.59 -1.00
N LYS A 375 -2.06 21.99 -0.33
CA LYS A 375 -0.78 22.27 -1.01
C LYS A 375 -0.21 21.04 -1.74
N LEU A 376 -0.32 19.82 -1.18
CA LEU A 376 0.04 18.59 -1.89
C LEU A 376 -0.75 18.43 -3.18
N ALA A 377 -2.05 18.69 -3.13
CA ALA A 377 -2.96 18.56 -4.27
C ALA A 377 -2.87 19.72 -5.27
N GLY A 378 -2.03 20.74 -5.01
CA GLY A 378 -1.92 21.95 -5.83
C GLY A 378 -3.14 22.88 -5.69
N LEU A 379 -3.84 22.86 -4.55
CA LEU A 379 -5.03 23.67 -4.25
C LEU A 379 -4.68 24.78 -3.27
N ARG A 380 -5.28 25.97 -3.44
CA ARG A 380 -4.95 27.18 -2.65
C ARG A 380 -5.87 27.39 -1.47
N GLU A 381 -7.14 27.08 -1.60
CA GLU A 381 -8.15 27.41 -0.60
C GLU A 381 -8.70 26.17 0.11
N VAL A 382 -8.97 26.28 1.41
CA VAL A 382 -9.66 25.27 2.22
C VAL A 382 -11.01 25.80 2.65
N ILE A 383 -12.07 25.11 2.27
CA ILE A 383 -13.45 25.47 2.58
C ILE A 383 -14.03 24.47 3.59
N TRP A 384 -14.64 24.96 4.65
CA TRP A 384 -15.43 24.17 5.60
C TRP A 384 -16.90 24.29 5.24
N ALA A 385 -17.46 23.23 4.63
CA ALA A 385 -18.87 23.11 4.25
C ALA A 385 -19.47 21.88 4.95
N LEU A 386 -19.46 21.92 6.29
CA LEU A 386 -19.96 20.80 7.09
C LEU A 386 -21.50 20.71 6.99
N GLU A 387 -21.97 19.54 6.57
CA GLU A 387 -23.39 19.12 6.54
C GLU A 387 -23.83 18.53 7.90
#